data_20b4c1222114175953e50b5ebc444925
#
_entry.id   20b4c1222114175953e50b5ebc444925
#
_cell.length_a   1.000
_cell.length_b   1.000
_cell.length_c   1.000
_cell.angle_alpha   90.00
_cell.angle_beta   90.00
_cell.angle_gamma   90.00
#
_symmetry.space_group_name_H-M   'P 1'
#
loop_
_entity.id
_entity.type
_entity.pdbx_description
1 polymer ?
#
loop_
_entity_poly.entity_id
_entity_poly.type
_entity_poly.pdbx_seq_one_letter_code
_entity_poly.pdbx_strand_id
1 'polypeptide(L)'
;MKKILFILALLSITTSKAQTARGVKIGYIDMEYILEKVPGYAESINQLEQKAQKWKQEIEIKRNEINKLKDALKTERVLLTKELIEEREEEIAHLEKELLDYQEKKFGPKGDLLIQKSVLIKPIQDQI
;
A
#
# COMPACT_ATOMS: atom_id res chain seq x y z
N MET A 1 -17.11 -78.33 -10.98
CA MET A 1 -17.49 -77.32 -9.98
C MET A 1 -16.33 -76.42 -9.60
N LYS A 2 -15.13 -76.93 -9.34
CA LYS A 2 -13.97 -76.04 -8.97
C LYS A 2 -13.58 -75.03 -10.06
N LYS A 3 -13.73 -75.34 -11.34
CA LYS A 3 -13.41 -74.44 -12.47
C LYS A 3 -14.41 -73.27 -12.62
N ILE A 4 -15.67 -73.47 -12.22
CA ILE A 4 -16.74 -72.46 -12.28
C ILE A 4 -16.54 -71.43 -11.14
N LEU A 5 -16.09 -71.90 -9.98
CA LEU A 5 -15.78 -71.04 -8.83
C LEU A 5 -14.59 -70.11 -9.10
N PHE A 6 -13.62 -70.59 -9.88
CA PHE A 6 -12.46 -69.82 -10.29
C PHE A 6 -12.81 -68.68 -11.28
N ILE A 7 -13.75 -68.99 -12.21
CA ILE A 7 -14.23 -67.98 -13.17
C ILE A 7 -15.09 -66.94 -12.50
N LEU A 8 -15.88 -67.28 -11.48
CA LEU A 8 -16.68 -66.30 -10.70
C LEU A 8 -15.81 -65.39 -9.85
N ALA A 9 -14.69 -65.91 -9.32
CA ALA A 9 -13.71 -65.12 -8.58
C ALA A 9 -12.93 -64.14 -9.46
N LEU A 10 -12.72 -64.46 -10.75
CA LEU A 10 -12.03 -63.57 -11.69
C LEU A 10 -12.92 -62.44 -12.19
N LEU A 11 -14.24 -62.56 -12.15
CA LEU A 11 -15.20 -61.55 -12.61
C LEU A 11 -15.45 -60.45 -11.60
N SER A 12 -15.05 -60.63 -10.34
CA SER A 12 -15.27 -59.65 -9.27
C SER A 12 -14.19 -58.57 -9.16
N ILE A 13 -13.16 -58.60 -10.00
CA ILE A 13 -12.00 -57.67 -9.89
C ILE A 13 -12.17 -56.39 -10.74
N THR A 14 -13.24 -56.25 -11.54
CA THR A 14 -13.36 -55.17 -12.54
C THR A 14 -14.24 -54.00 -12.13
N THR A 15 -14.58 -53.82 -10.87
CA THR A 15 -15.28 -52.59 -10.42
C THR A 15 -14.36 -51.65 -9.67
N SER A 16 -13.21 -51.36 -10.23
CA SER A 16 -12.48 -50.14 -9.84
C SER A 16 -13.22 -48.96 -10.42
N LYS A 17 -14.12 -48.38 -9.63
CA LYS A 17 -14.62 -47.02 -9.92
C LYS A 17 -13.43 -46.10 -9.93
N ALA A 18 -13.02 -45.68 -11.12
CA ALA A 18 -12.14 -44.55 -11.28
C ALA A 18 -12.82 -43.35 -10.61
N GLN A 19 -12.39 -43.02 -9.39
CA GLN A 19 -12.68 -41.74 -8.81
C GLN A 19 -12.01 -40.73 -9.73
N THR A 20 -12.80 -40.08 -10.59
CA THR A 20 -12.39 -38.88 -11.26
C THR A 20 -12.07 -37.90 -10.14
N ALA A 21 -10.77 -37.71 -9.87
CA ALA A 21 -10.28 -36.63 -9.05
C ALA A 21 -10.89 -35.37 -9.68
N ARG A 22 -11.88 -34.78 -9.00
CA ARG A 22 -12.34 -33.44 -9.31
C ARG A 22 -11.14 -32.55 -9.03
N GLY A 23 -10.36 -32.27 -10.07
CA GLY A 23 -9.28 -31.32 -10.00
C GLY A 23 -9.86 -30.02 -9.45
N VAL A 24 -9.30 -29.54 -8.35
CA VAL A 24 -9.62 -28.22 -7.82
C VAL A 24 -9.28 -27.24 -8.93
N LYS A 25 -10.29 -26.66 -9.56
CA LYS A 25 -10.10 -25.57 -10.52
C LYS A 25 -9.69 -24.35 -9.70
N ILE A 26 -8.39 -24.09 -9.63
CA ILE A 26 -7.86 -22.87 -9.06
C ILE A 26 -8.03 -21.79 -10.13
N GLY A 27 -9.01 -20.91 -9.93
CA GLY A 27 -9.15 -19.70 -10.73
C GLY A 27 -8.21 -18.63 -10.15
N TYR A 28 -7.35 -18.05 -10.98
CA TYR A 28 -6.62 -16.85 -10.64
C TYR A 28 -7.51 -15.65 -10.97
N ILE A 29 -7.81 -14.82 -9.94
CA ILE A 29 -8.58 -13.59 -10.12
C ILE A 29 -7.58 -12.43 -9.98
N ASP A 30 -7.41 -11.67 -11.04
CA ASP A 30 -6.71 -10.39 -10.99
C ASP A 30 -7.68 -9.32 -10.47
N MET A 31 -7.55 -9.03 -9.18
CA MET A 31 -8.41 -8.06 -8.51
C MET A 31 -8.26 -6.65 -9.10
N GLU A 32 -7.05 -6.27 -9.52
CA GLU A 32 -6.79 -4.96 -10.11
C GLU A 32 -7.54 -4.81 -11.45
N TYR A 33 -7.49 -5.84 -12.30
CA TYR A 33 -8.24 -5.88 -13.55
C TYR A 33 -9.75 -5.76 -13.34
N ILE A 34 -10.29 -6.40 -12.30
CA ILE A 34 -11.72 -6.30 -11.99
C ILE A 34 -12.06 -4.91 -11.51
N LEU A 35 -11.29 -4.34 -10.58
CA LEU A 35 -11.50 -3.01 -10.02
C LEU A 35 -11.51 -1.93 -11.10
N GLU A 36 -10.63 -2.02 -12.10
CA GLU A 36 -10.60 -1.08 -13.24
C GLU A 36 -11.92 -1.05 -14.04
N LYS A 37 -12.70 -2.13 -14.02
CA LYS A 37 -14.00 -2.22 -14.69
C LYS A 37 -15.17 -1.72 -13.85
N VAL A 38 -14.94 -1.46 -12.56
CA VAL A 38 -16.00 -0.98 -11.66
C VAL A 38 -16.20 0.53 -11.86
N PRO A 39 -17.43 0.97 -12.13
CA PRO A 39 -17.73 2.40 -12.21
C PRO A 39 -17.33 3.15 -10.94
N GLY A 40 -16.65 4.28 -11.10
CA GLY A 40 -16.19 5.12 -9.98
C GLY A 40 -14.82 4.76 -9.42
N TYR A 41 -14.23 3.60 -9.77
CA TYR A 41 -12.89 3.24 -9.31
C TYR A 41 -11.82 4.20 -9.82
N ALA A 42 -11.80 4.46 -11.13
CA ALA A 42 -10.87 5.39 -11.75
C ALA A 42 -10.96 6.81 -11.17
N GLU A 43 -12.17 7.29 -10.90
CA GLU A 43 -12.39 8.58 -10.23
C GLU A 43 -11.84 8.60 -8.82
N SER A 44 -12.08 7.54 -8.05
CA SER A 44 -11.56 7.40 -6.68
C SER A 44 -10.03 7.37 -6.62
N ILE A 45 -9.39 6.67 -7.57
CA ILE A 45 -7.93 6.65 -7.70
C ILE A 45 -7.40 8.04 -8.06
N ASN A 46 -8.02 8.73 -9.02
CA ASN A 46 -7.62 10.08 -9.41
C ASN A 46 -7.70 11.06 -8.22
N GLN A 47 -8.77 11.04 -7.44
CA GLN A 47 -8.90 11.86 -6.23
C GLN A 47 -7.80 11.56 -5.20
N LEU A 48 -7.44 10.28 -5.03
CA LEU A 48 -6.38 9.86 -4.11
C LEU A 48 -5.02 10.37 -4.58
N GLU A 49 -4.74 10.26 -5.88
CA GLU A 49 -3.51 10.76 -6.49
C GLU A 49 -3.38 12.29 -6.37
N GLN A 50 -4.45 13.03 -6.61
CA GLN A 50 -4.46 14.49 -6.45
C GLN A 50 -4.16 14.90 -5.01
N LYS A 51 -4.74 14.22 -4.02
CA LYS A 51 -4.42 14.45 -2.60
C LYS A 51 -2.97 14.13 -2.29
N ALA A 52 -2.46 12.98 -2.76
CA ALA A 52 -1.07 12.60 -2.57
C ALA A 52 -0.10 13.60 -3.19
N GLN A 53 -0.39 14.10 -4.39
CA GLN A 53 0.43 15.13 -5.05
C GLN A 53 0.44 16.44 -4.27
N LYS A 54 -0.72 16.88 -3.76
CA LYS A 54 -0.80 18.07 -2.92
C LYS A 54 0.07 17.94 -1.67
N TRP A 55 0.00 16.83 -0.96
CA TRP A 55 0.83 16.59 0.23
C TRP A 55 2.32 16.52 -0.11
N LYS A 56 2.70 15.93 -1.25
CA LYS A 56 4.10 15.94 -1.71
C LYS A 56 4.60 17.36 -1.97
N GLN A 57 3.78 18.21 -2.59
CA GLN A 57 4.13 19.62 -2.80
C GLN A 57 4.29 20.37 -1.49
N GLU A 58 3.41 20.17 -0.53
CA GLU A 58 3.52 20.78 0.80
C GLU A 58 4.81 20.36 1.53
N ILE A 59 5.19 19.07 1.42
CA ILE A 59 6.46 18.55 1.96
C ILE A 59 7.65 19.22 1.28
N GLU A 60 7.64 19.37 -0.03
CA GLU A 60 8.72 20.03 -0.76
C GLU A 60 8.85 21.53 -0.40
N ILE A 61 7.74 22.23 -0.23
CA ILE A 61 7.74 23.62 0.21
C ILE A 61 8.40 23.73 1.59
N LYS A 62 7.96 22.93 2.57
CA LYS A 62 8.54 22.91 3.92
C LYS A 62 10.03 22.53 3.91
N ARG A 63 10.43 21.55 3.12
CA ARG A 63 11.84 21.17 2.96
C ARG A 63 12.68 22.30 2.42
N ASN A 64 12.19 23.00 1.40
CA ASN A 64 12.89 24.14 0.81
C ASN A 64 13.01 25.32 1.79
N GLU A 65 12.00 25.57 2.62
CA GLU A 65 12.06 26.58 3.68
C GLU A 65 13.15 26.22 4.72
N ILE A 66 13.18 24.97 5.18
CA ILE A 66 14.21 24.50 6.11
C ILE A 66 15.62 24.63 5.49
N ASN A 67 15.78 24.26 4.23
CA ASN A 67 17.07 24.40 3.54
C ASN A 67 17.51 25.86 3.43
N LYS A 68 16.60 26.79 3.14
CA LYS A 68 16.90 28.24 3.14
C LYS A 68 17.36 28.73 4.52
N LEU A 69 16.72 28.28 5.60
CA LEU A 69 17.13 28.63 6.96
C LEU A 69 18.52 28.08 7.29
N LYS A 70 18.82 26.85 6.90
CA LYS A 70 20.17 26.25 7.06
C LYS A 70 21.23 27.01 6.29
N ASP A 71 20.95 27.38 5.04
CA ASP A 71 21.89 28.11 4.19
C ASP A 71 22.12 29.53 4.74
N ALA A 72 21.06 30.20 5.21
CA ALA A 72 21.16 31.50 5.87
C ALA A 72 22.01 31.41 7.15
N LEU A 73 21.74 30.42 8.02
CA LEU A 73 22.53 30.20 9.23
C LEU A 73 24.01 29.96 8.91
N LYS A 74 24.28 29.10 7.90
CA LYS A 74 25.66 28.82 7.46
C LYS A 74 26.38 30.09 7.01
N THR A 75 25.71 30.93 6.27
CA THR A 75 26.28 32.17 5.70
C THR A 75 26.50 33.25 6.81
N GLU A 76 25.53 33.37 7.71
CA GLU A 76 25.51 34.42 8.74
C GLU A 76 26.25 34.03 10.03
N ARG A 77 26.63 32.76 10.20
CA ARG A 77 27.18 32.17 11.43
C ARG A 77 28.34 32.99 12.02
N VAL A 78 29.19 33.58 11.16
CA VAL A 78 30.34 34.36 11.60
C VAL A 78 29.96 35.74 12.15
N LEU A 79 28.73 36.18 11.91
CA LEU A 79 28.20 37.47 12.33
C LEU A 79 27.26 37.36 13.55
N LEU A 80 26.86 36.12 13.91
CA LEU A 80 25.91 35.84 14.97
C LEU A 80 26.60 35.59 16.31
N THR A 81 25.92 35.91 17.41
CA THR A 81 26.34 35.48 18.73
C THR A 81 26.09 33.98 18.91
N LYS A 82 26.75 33.39 19.89
CA LYS A 82 26.59 31.96 20.17
C LYS A 82 25.12 31.59 20.49
N GLU A 83 24.47 32.43 21.28
CA GLU A 83 23.08 32.28 21.70
C GLU A 83 22.13 32.30 20.50
N LEU A 84 22.35 33.23 19.54
CA LEU A 84 21.55 33.29 18.32
C LEU A 84 21.78 32.08 17.37
N ILE A 85 23.00 31.54 17.36
CA ILE A 85 23.28 30.33 16.60
C ILE A 85 22.51 29.16 17.18
N GLU A 86 22.57 28.98 18.52
CA GLU A 86 21.85 27.90 19.21
C GLU A 86 20.34 28.01 19.00
N GLU A 87 19.77 29.21 19.13
CA GLU A 87 18.34 29.47 18.89
C GLU A 87 17.91 29.08 17.46
N ARG A 88 18.68 29.45 16.45
CA ARG A 88 18.38 29.09 15.04
C ARG A 88 18.59 27.62 14.76
N GLU A 89 19.59 26.99 15.37
CA GLU A 89 19.79 25.52 15.25
C GLU A 89 18.61 24.75 15.87
N GLU A 90 18.10 25.21 17.03
CA GLU A 90 16.90 24.62 17.66
C GLU A 90 15.63 24.81 16.79
N GLU A 91 15.44 26.00 16.23
CA GLU A 91 14.33 26.28 15.31
C GLU A 91 14.36 25.35 14.09
N ILE A 92 15.52 25.20 13.46
CA ILE A 92 15.70 24.30 12.30
C ILE A 92 15.41 22.85 12.70
N ALA A 93 15.94 22.39 13.84
CA ALA A 93 15.70 21.02 14.33
C ALA A 93 14.22 20.78 14.62
N HIS A 94 13.52 21.77 15.17
CA HIS A 94 12.07 21.69 15.40
C HIS A 94 11.31 21.56 14.08
N LEU A 95 11.62 22.39 13.08
CA LEU A 95 10.98 22.35 11.76
C LEU A 95 11.27 21.03 11.01
N GLU A 96 12.48 20.49 11.13
CA GLU A 96 12.82 19.19 10.58
C GLU A 96 11.99 18.07 11.20
N LYS A 97 11.81 18.11 12.53
CA LYS A 97 10.96 17.14 13.23
C LYS A 97 9.50 17.27 12.79
N GLU A 98 8.97 18.48 12.72
CA GLU A 98 7.61 18.71 12.22
C GLU A 98 7.42 18.19 10.78
N LEU A 99 8.43 18.33 9.92
CA LEU A 99 8.39 17.81 8.57
C LEU A 99 8.33 16.30 8.56
N LEU A 100 9.14 15.62 9.39
CA LEU A 100 9.13 14.16 9.52
C LEU A 100 7.77 13.66 10.05
N ASP A 101 7.25 14.28 11.10
CA ASP A 101 5.96 13.97 11.69
C ASP A 101 4.83 14.15 10.66
N TYR A 102 4.91 15.22 9.86
CA TYR A 102 3.95 15.46 8.77
C TYR A 102 4.04 14.37 7.68
N GLN A 103 5.25 13.99 7.27
CA GLN A 103 5.46 12.91 6.29
C GLN A 103 4.90 11.58 6.79
N GLU A 104 5.18 11.22 8.04
CA GLU A 104 4.67 10.00 8.64
C GLU A 104 3.14 10.02 8.75
N LYS A 105 2.56 11.14 9.18
CA LYS A 105 1.11 11.33 9.23
C LYS A 105 0.44 11.16 7.87
N LYS A 106 1.06 11.64 6.78
CA LYS A 106 0.49 11.58 5.43
C LYS A 106 0.74 10.26 4.72
N PHE A 107 1.97 9.75 4.79
CA PHE A 107 2.44 8.61 3.99
C PHE A 107 2.89 7.39 4.83
N GLY A 108 2.88 7.48 6.14
CA GLY A 108 3.27 6.39 7.03
C GLY A 108 2.37 5.16 6.95
N PRO A 109 2.74 4.07 7.62
CA PRO A 109 2.01 2.79 7.58
C PRO A 109 0.56 2.87 8.08
N LYS A 110 0.22 3.91 8.85
CA LYS A 110 -1.14 4.24 9.31
C LYS A 110 -1.53 5.66 8.89
N GLY A 111 -0.92 6.18 7.84
CA GLY A 111 -1.07 7.55 7.41
C GLY A 111 -2.39 7.82 6.68
N ASP A 112 -2.65 9.11 6.51
CA ASP A 112 -3.88 9.62 5.88
C ASP A 112 -4.11 9.02 4.48
N LEU A 113 -3.03 8.74 3.71
CA LEU A 113 -3.14 8.16 2.37
C LEU A 113 -3.78 6.77 2.39
N LEU A 114 -3.35 5.91 3.32
CA LEU A 114 -3.93 4.56 3.46
C LEU A 114 -5.36 4.60 3.97
N ILE A 115 -5.65 5.52 4.91
CA ILE A 115 -7.03 5.73 5.41
C ILE A 115 -7.93 6.19 4.27
N GLN A 116 -7.50 7.18 3.48
CA GLN A 116 -8.26 7.69 2.34
C GLN A 116 -8.44 6.61 1.26
N LYS A 117 -7.41 5.81 0.98
CA LYS A 117 -7.52 4.66 0.07
C LYS A 117 -8.58 3.68 0.57
N SER A 118 -8.57 3.32 1.84
CA SER A 118 -9.55 2.42 2.43
C SER A 118 -10.98 2.99 2.31
N VAL A 119 -11.17 4.26 2.62
CA VAL A 119 -12.49 4.92 2.55
C VAL A 119 -13.04 4.96 1.13
N LEU A 120 -12.19 5.22 0.14
CA LEU A 120 -12.60 5.37 -1.26
C LEU A 120 -12.74 4.02 -1.99
N ILE A 121 -11.87 3.07 -1.71
CA ILE A 121 -11.78 1.81 -2.47
C ILE A 121 -12.57 0.68 -1.83
N LYS A 122 -12.64 0.60 -0.50
CA LYS A 122 -13.34 -0.49 0.19
C LYS A 122 -14.81 -0.62 -0.21
N PRO A 123 -15.62 0.46 -0.29
CA PRO A 123 -17.02 0.34 -0.72
C PRO A 123 -17.16 -0.23 -2.15
N ILE A 124 -16.16 0.00 -3.01
CA ILE A 124 -16.11 -0.53 -4.38
C ILE A 124 -15.76 -2.02 -4.35
N GLN A 125 -14.80 -2.42 -3.53
CA GLN A 125 -14.42 -3.84 -3.34
C GLN A 125 -15.55 -4.68 -2.75
N ASP A 126 -16.34 -4.10 -1.84
CA ASP A 126 -17.46 -4.78 -1.18
C ASP A 126 -18.66 -5.02 -2.14
N GLN A 127 -18.66 -4.45 -3.36
CA GLN A 127 -19.67 -4.63 -4.40
C GLN A 127 -19.34 -5.76 -5.39
N ILE A 128 -18.15 -6.33 -5.31
CA ILE A 128 -17.66 -7.40 -6.19
C ILE A 128 -17.80 -8.76 -5.51
#